data_5c64d97f0e26acdcb7bde2e7b3d9437a
#
_entry.id   5c64d97f0e26acdcb7bde2e7b3d9437a
#
_cell.length_a   1.000
_cell.length_b   1.000
_cell.length_c   1.000
_cell.angle_alpha   90.00
_cell.angle_beta   90.00
_cell.angle_gamma   90.00
#
_symmetry.space_group_name_H-M   'P 1'
#
loop_
_entity.id
_entity.type
_entity.pdbx_description
1 polymer ?
#
loop_
_entity_poly.entity_id
_entity_poly.type
_entity_poly.pdbx_seq_one_letter_code
_entity_poly.pdbx_strand_id
1 'polypeptide(L)'
;SSQAVWMVIGCSIVLGGISLLLSPYIPIWMGAEASIQGAAGEYFFIISLPMLFRVSSIVFGAAIRATKDTKTPMLISLGANIINAVLNYALIYGVDMGVRGAAIASAISYVLSGIMMYVAYRRNEWLHWELSEIRPDTAILEQCGRVALPVLGTSITSCLGYTVFAGLVSGMGTTIFAAHSIAVTAEEIFYIPGYGFRTATSTLVGNSLGGRNRDKFRKVSIISVIVTVAMMCVNGVILYLSANILMSFFTPSQAVADLGADMLRLVAFSEPFFGIMIVMEGIFYGLGNTRYAFIVETFSMWGIRILLTFLCVKVWGLDLRAVWLCMIADNVCKAVLFAIPVMTPKGRSKLFPQF
;
A
#
# COMPACT_ATOMS: atom_id res chain seq x y z
N SER A 1 -20.23 -3.48 14.69
CA SER A 1 -18.97 -3.69 15.45
C SER A 1 -18.63 -5.19 15.57
N SER A 2 -19.51 -6.07 16.04
CA SER A 2 -19.26 -7.50 16.22
C SER A 2 -18.74 -8.22 14.96
N GLN A 3 -19.16 -7.82 13.76
CA GLN A 3 -18.72 -8.41 12.49
C GLN A 3 -17.22 -8.21 12.21
N ALA A 4 -16.61 -7.14 12.73
CA ALA A 4 -15.17 -6.91 12.61
C ALA A 4 -14.37 -8.02 13.30
N VAL A 5 -14.87 -8.58 14.40
CA VAL A 5 -14.25 -9.71 15.11
C VAL A 5 -14.23 -10.96 14.23
N TRP A 6 -15.35 -11.26 13.56
CA TRP A 6 -15.42 -12.40 12.63
C TRP A 6 -14.49 -12.23 11.44
N MET A 7 -14.38 -11.01 10.93
CA MET A 7 -13.40 -10.70 9.85
C MET A 7 -11.97 -10.91 10.34
N VAL A 8 -11.64 -10.47 11.56
CA VAL A 8 -10.31 -10.68 12.14
C VAL A 8 -10.02 -12.17 12.26
N ILE A 9 -10.92 -12.94 12.84
CA ILE A 9 -10.73 -14.39 13.04
C ILE A 9 -10.61 -15.11 11.69
N GLY A 10 -11.57 -14.89 10.77
CA GLY A 10 -11.59 -15.55 9.48
C GLY A 10 -10.37 -15.23 8.62
N CYS A 11 -10.02 -13.94 8.48
CA CYS A 11 -8.83 -13.53 7.74
C CYS A 11 -7.54 -14.05 8.39
N SER A 12 -7.45 -14.06 9.72
CA SER A 12 -6.27 -14.54 10.43
C SER A 12 -6.04 -16.02 10.24
N ILE A 13 -7.12 -16.84 10.28
CA ILE A 13 -7.02 -18.28 10.04
C ILE A 13 -6.57 -18.56 8.61
N VAL A 14 -7.20 -17.91 7.63
CA VAL A 14 -6.88 -18.14 6.22
C VAL A 14 -5.47 -17.64 5.90
N LEU A 15 -5.17 -16.37 6.16
CA LEU A 15 -3.87 -15.78 5.84
C LEU A 15 -2.74 -16.37 6.69
N GLY A 16 -2.98 -16.59 7.99
CA GLY A 16 -2.01 -17.20 8.89
C GLY A 16 -1.73 -18.64 8.51
N GLY A 17 -2.76 -19.44 8.24
CA GLY A 17 -2.61 -20.83 7.79
C GLY A 17 -1.83 -20.93 6.47
N ILE A 18 -2.20 -20.13 5.48
CA ILE A 18 -1.49 -20.09 4.18
C ILE A 18 -0.03 -19.66 4.39
N SER A 19 0.22 -18.58 5.15
CA SER A 19 1.57 -18.06 5.36
C SER A 19 2.47 -19.04 6.11
N LEU A 20 1.94 -19.71 7.14
CA LEU A 20 2.70 -20.73 7.90
C LEU A 20 3.01 -21.95 7.04
N LEU A 21 2.06 -22.43 6.26
CA LEU A 21 2.27 -23.58 5.36
C LEU A 21 3.25 -23.28 4.25
N LEU A 22 3.21 -22.05 3.71
CA LEU A 22 4.09 -21.66 2.59
C LEU A 22 5.44 -21.12 3.04
N SER A 23 5.65 -20.83 4.32
CA SER A 23 6.89 -20.22 4.82
C SER A 23 8.18 -20.93 4.37
N PRO A 24 8.30 -22.25 4.30
CA PRO A 24 9.52 -22.90 3.83
C PRO A 24 9.68 -22.83 2.30
N TYR A 25 8.59 -22.67 1.55
CA TYR A 25 8.61 -22.67 0.09
C TYR A 25 8.80 -21.29 -0.53
N ILE A 26 8.36 -20.22 0.15
CA ILE A 26 8.45 -18.84 -0.36
C ILE A 26 9.90 -18.45 -0.74
N PRO A 27 10.94 -18.69 0.09
CA PRO A 27 12.30 -18.33 -0.29
C PRO A 27 12.81 -19.11 -1.53
N ILE A 28 12.39 -20.36 -1.69
CA ILE A 28 12.74 -21.19 -2.85
C ILE A 28 12.10 -20.62 -4.12
N TRP A 29 10.82 -20.27 -4.07
CA TRP A 29 10.11 -19.69 -5.22
C TRP A 29 10.62 -18.30 -5.59
N MET A 30 11.15 -17.54 -4.62
CA MET A 30 11.79 -16.25 -4.86
C MET A 30 13.23 -16.38 -5.39
N GLY A 31 13.75 -17.60 -5.55
CA GLY A 31 15.10 -17.81 -6.06
C GLY A 31 16.22 -17.50 -5.08
N ALA A 32 15.95 -17.57 -3.77
CA ALA A 32 16.96 -17.37 -2.74
C ALA A 32 18.06 -18.45 -2.84
N GLU A 33 19.32 -18.07 -2.60
CA GLU A 33 20.42 -19.01 -2.51
C GLU A 33 20.17 -20.09 -1.43
N ALA A 34 20.60 -21.33 -1.69
CA ALA A 34 20.41 -22.43 -0.75
C ALA A 34 20.94 -22.15 0.67
N SER A 35 22.01 -21.36 0.77
CA SER A 35 22.64 -20.94 2.02
C SER A 35 21.72 -20.08 2.93
N ILE A 36 20.78 -19.31 2.35
CA ILE A 36 19.91 -18.39 3.07
C ILE A 36 18.46 -18.85 3.13
N GLN A 37 18.07 -19.90 2.37
CA GLN A 37 16.67 -20.37 2.31
C GLN A 37 16.13 -20.75 3.69
N GLY A 38 16.93 -21.42 4.53
CA GLY A 38 16.54 -21.82 5.87
C GLY A 38 16.24 -20.63 6.78
N ALA A 39 17.16 -19.65 6.81
CA ALA A 39 16.99 -18.44 7.62
C ALA A 39 15.81 -17.57 7.15
N ALA A 40 15.61 -17.47 5.83
CA ALA A 40 14.48 -16.75 5.25
C ALA A 40 13.15 -17.44 5.54
N GLY A 41 13.07 -18.77 5.43
CA GLY A 41 11.88 -19.55 5.79
C GLY A 41 11.52 -19.41 7.26
N GLU A 42 12.51 -19.47 8.14
CA GLU A 42 12.32 -19.25 9.59
C GLU A 42 11.83 -17.82 9.89
N TYR A 43 12.39 -16.82 9.22
CA TYR A 43 11.93 -15.44 9.32
C TYR A 43 10.45 -15.34 8.97
N PHE A 44 10.03 -15.87 7.81
CA PHE A 44 8.64 -15.88 7.38
C PHE A 44 7.73 -16.62 8.35
N PHE A 45 8.18 -17.74 8.89
CA PHE A 45 7.43 -18.50 9.88
C PHE A 45 7.17 -17.66 11.14
N ILE A 46 8.22 -17.08 11.73
CA ILE A 46 8.13 -16.29 12.98
C ILE A 46 7.21 -15.07 12.81
N ILE A 47 7.32 -14.31 11.71
CA ILE A 47 6.47 -13.14 11.49
C ILE A 47 5.02 -13.50 11.16
N SER A 48 4.77 -14.74 10.72
CA SER A 48 3.43 -15.25 10.42
C SER A 48 2.69 -15.79 11.65
N LEU A 49 3.40 -16.17 12.72
CA LEU A 49 2.79 -16.64 13.97
C LEU A 49 1.78 -15.64 14.55
N PRO A 50 2.08 -14.34 14.71
CA PRO A 50 1.16 -13.38 15.28
C PRO A 50 0.14 -12.82 14.27
N MET A 51 -0.24 -13.57 13.22
CA MET A 51 -1.14 -13.09 12.18
C MET A 51 -2.48 -12.59 12.74
N LEU A 52 -3.00 -13.22 13.78
CA LEU A 52 -4.21 -12.77 14.46
C LEU A 52 -4.08 -11.32 14.95
N PHE A 53 -2.98 -10.99 15.60
CA PHE A 53 -2.74 -9.66 16.14
C PHE A 53 -2.46 -8.64 15.05
N ARG A 54 -1.76 -9.05 13.98
CA ARG A 54 -1.51 -8.21 12.82
C ARG A 54 -2.81 -7.82 12.10
N VAL A 55 -3.69 -8.78 11.84
CA VAL A 55 -5.01 -8.54 11.24
C VAL A 55 -5.89 -7.72 12.18
N SER A 56 -5.85 -8.01 13.51
CA SER A 56 -6.55 -7.21 14.53
C SER A 56 -6.16 -5.73 14.46
N SER A 57 -4.86 -5.43 14.38
CA SER A 57 -4.39 -4.04 14.30
C SER A 57 -4.92 -3.32 13.06
N ILE A 58 -5.00 -4.00 11.91
CA ILE A 58 -5.49 -3.42 10.66
C ILE A 58 -7.01 -3.19 10.72
N VAL A 59 -7.79 -4.22 11.07
CA VAL A 59 -9.26 -4.19 11.01
C VAL A 59 -9.82 -3.29 12.10
N PHE A 60 -9.38 -3.44 13.35
CA PHE A 60 -9.87 -2.60 14.45
C PHE A 60 -9.38 -1.16 14.30
N GLY A 61 -8.15 -0.94 13.79
CA GLY A 61 -7.66 0.39 13.47
C GLY A 61 -8.50 1.08 12.40
N ALA A 62 -8.95 0.36 11.37
CA ALA A 62 -9.86 0.89 10.36
C ALA A 62 -11.23 1.22 10.95
N ALA A 63 -11.78 0.37 11.82
CA ALA A 63 -13.04 0.60 12.51
C ALA A 63 -12.99 1.84 13.43
N ILE A 64 -11.90 2.01 14.20
CA ILE A 64 -11.71 3.21 15.05
C ILE A 64 -11.60 4.47 14.18
N ARG A 65 -10.86 4.45 13.07
CA ARG A 65 -10.82 5.60 12.13
C ARG A 65 -12.20 5.96 11.58
N ALA A 66 -13.07 4.96 11.35
CA ALA A 66 -14.43 5.20 10.89
C ALA A 66 -15.27 5.98 11.91
N THR A 67 -14.97 5.91 13.21
CA THR A 67 -15.61 6.73 14.25
C THR A 67 -15.02 8.15 14.37
N LYS A 68 -14.15 8.55 13.42
CA LYS A 68 -13.43 9.84 13.38
C LYS A 68 -12.25 9.93 14.37
N ASP A 69 -11.96 8.89 15.11
CA ASP A 69 -10.74 8.81 15.93
C ASP A 69 -9.58 8.29 15.07
N THR A 70 -8.82 9.22 14.52
CA THR A 70 -7.60 8.89 13.74
C THR A 70 -6.34 8.92 14.60
N LYS A 71 -6.40 9.56 15.78
CA LYS A 71 -5.23 9.74 16.66
C LYS A 71 -4.86 8.45 17.36
N THR A 72 -5.84 7.73 17.91
CA THR A 72 -5.59 6.50 18.65
C THR A 72 -4.89 5.43 17.81
N PRO A 73 -5.36 5.07 16.60
CA PRO A 73 -4.64 4.11 15.75
C PRO A 73 -3.25 4.61 15.33
N MET A 74 -3.10 5.91 15.10
CA MET A 74 -1.79 6.50 14.75
C MET A 74 -0.79 6.34 15.90
N LEU A 75 -1.17 6.70 17.13
CA LEU A 75 -0.29 6.62 18.29
C LEU A 75 0.10 5.17 18.63
N ILE A 76 -0.86 4.23 18.51
CA ILE A 76 -0.60 2.80 18.71
C ILE A 76 0.41 2.30 17.66
N SER A 77 0.21 2.63 16.38
CA SER A 77 1.12 2.22 15.32
C SER A 77 2.51 2.84 15.47
N LEU A 78 2.59 4.12 15.84
CA LEU A 78 3.85 4.80 16.11
C LEU A 78 4.59 4.15 17.28
N GLY A 79 3.90 3.90 18.40
CA GLY A 79 4.47 3.23 19.57
C GLY A 79 4.98 1.83 19.22
N ALA A 80 4.20 1.04 18.46
CA ALA A 80 4.62 -0.28 18.02
C ALA A 80 5.87 -0.23 17.12
N ASN A 81 5.99 0.77 16.23
CA ASN A 81 7.16 0.95 15.39
C ASN A 81 8.40 1.36 16.20
N ILE A 82 8.25 2.21 17.19
CA ILE A 82 9.36 2.58 18.11
C ILE A 82 9.84 1.35 18.88
N ILE A 83 8.90 0.57 19.44
CA ILE A 83 9.22 -0.68 20.14
C ILE A 83 9.91 -1.66 19.18
N ASN A 84 9.43 -1.79 17.95
CA ASN A 84 10.08 -2.62 16.93
C ASN A 84 11.52 -2.20 16.68
N ALA A 85 11.77 -0.91 16.49
CA ALA A 85 13.13 -0.39 16.27
C ALA A 85 14.07 -0.67 17.45
N VAL A 86 13.60 -0.45 18.68
CA VAL A 86 14.38 -0.72 19.91
C VAL A 86 14.66 -2.22 20.05
N LEU A 87 13.65 -3.08 19.85
CA LEU A 87 13.82 -4.53 19.91
C LEU A 87 14.74 -5.05 18.80
N ASN A 88 14.65 -4.51 17.59
CA ASN A 88 15.57 -4.85 16.51
C ASN A 88 17.01 -4.56 16.92
N TYR A 89 17.27 -3.37 17.44
CA TYR A 89 18.61 -3.03 17.88
C TYR A 89 19.10 -3.95 19.00
N ALA A 90 18.28 -4.20 20.01
CA ALA A 90 18.64 -5.04 21.14
C ALA A 90 18.86 -6.52 20.75
N LEU A 91 17.96 -7.10 19.92
CA LEU A 91 18.03 -8.52 19.58
C LEU A 91 19.06 -8.80 18.47
N ILE A 92 19.26 -7.90 17.52
CA ILE A 92 20.24 -8.09 16.45
C ILE A 92 21.65 -7.86 16.97
N TYR A 93 21.90 -6.73 17.66
CA TYR A 93 23.24 -6.32 18.06
C TYR A 93 23.57 -6.63 19.52
N GLY A 94 22.56 -6.60 20.43
CA GLY A 94 22.79 -6.88 21.85
C GLY A 94 22.85 -8.37 22.18
N VAL A 95 22.00 -9.18 21.57
CA VAL A 95 21.90 -10.64 21.80
C VAL A 95 22.50 -11.45 20.66
N ASP A 96 22.93 -10.78 19.57
CA ASP A 96 23.53 -11.39 18.36
C ASP A 96 22.65 -12.47 17.68
N MET A 97 21.33 -12.22 17.68
CA MET A 97 20.36 -13.15 17.05
C MET A 97 20.22 -12.96 15.54
N GLY A 98 20.84 -11.92 14.95
CA GLY A 98 20.79 -11.66 13.52
C GLY A 98 19.36 -11.60 12.97
N VAL A 99 19.09 -12.34 11.88
CA VAL A 99 17.80 -12.38 11.20
C VAL A 99 16.66 -12.87 12.09
N ARG A 100 16.92 -13.83 12.97
CA ARG A 100 15.93 -14.31 13.96
C ARG A 100 15.52 -13.21 14.93
N GLY A 101 16.47 -12.40 15.37
CA GLY A 101 16.20 -11.25 16.22
C GLY A 101 15.25 -10.25 15.59
N ALA A 102 15.46 -9.95 14.31
CA ALA A 102 14.57 -9.08 13.52
C ALA A 102 13.15 -9.66 13.40
N ALA A 103 13.03 -10.97 13.17
CA ALA A 103 11.72 -11.63 13.09
C ALA A 103 10.96 -11.59 14.42
N ILE A 104 11.64 -11.86 15.54
CA ILE A 104 11.07 -11.85 16.89
C ILE A 104 10.65 -10.43 17.29
N ALA A 105 11.48 -9.42 17.01
CA ALA A 105 11.15 -8.02 17.25
C ALA A 105 9.88 -7.61 16.54
N SER A 106 9.74 -8.01 15.27
CA SER A 106 8.55 -7.74 14.47
C SER A 106 7.32 -8.48 15.01
N ALA A 107 7.46 -9.74 15.38
CA ALA A 107 6.39 -10.55 15.95
C ALA A 107 5.87 -9.95 17.27
N ILE A 108 6.75 -9.55 18.19
CA ILE A 108 6.38 -8.89 19.45
C ILE A 108 5.64 -7.59 19.17
N SER A 109 6.12 -6.78 18.23
CA SER A 109 5.49 -5.50 17.88
C SER A 109 4.10 -5.69 17.28
N TYR A 110 3.88 -6.72 16.47
CA TYR A 110 2.54 -7.07 15.97
C TYR A 110 1.60 -7.50 17.09
N VAL A 111 2.07 -8.31 18.04
CA VAL A 111 1.28 -8.71 19.22
C VAL A 111 0.87 -7.49 20.03
N LEU A 112 1.83 -6.62 20.38
CA LEU A 112 1.54 -5.41 21.15
C LEU A 112 0.57 -4.48 20.42
N SER A 113 0.81 -4.22 19.14
CA SER A 113 -0.08 -3.39 18.32
C SER A 113 -1.49 -3.97 18.25
N GLY A 114 -1.63 -5.28 18.03
CA GLY A 114 -2.92 -5.96 17.96
C GLY A 114 -3.69 -5.90 19.27
N ILE A 115 -3.03 -6.15 20.40
CA ILE A 115 -3.64 -6.07 21.75
C ILE A 115 -4.08 -4.64 22.04
N MET A 116 -3.19 -3.66 21.85
CA MET A 116 -3.52 -2.25 22.11
C MET A 116 -4.66 -1.76 21.23
N MET A 117 -4.69 -2.16 19.96
CA MET A 117 -5.75 -1.79 19.04
C MET A 117 -7.10 -2.45 19.43
N TYR A 118 -7.07 -3.71 19.85
CA TYR A 118 -8.28 -4.39 20.38
C TYR A 118 -8.81 -3.71 21.64
N VAL A 119 -7.92 -3.35 22.58
CA VAL A 119 -8.32 -2.63 23.80
C VAL A 119 -8.91 -1.25 23.45
N ALA A 120 -8.30 -0.51 22.52
CA ALA A 120 -8.83 0.76 22.07
C ALA A 120 -10.20 0.59 21.37
N TYR A 121 -10.35 -0.46 20.56
CA TYR A 121 -11.61 -0.79 19.91
C TYR A 121 -12.71 -1.09 20.94
N ARG A 122 -12.42 -1.85 21.95
CA ARG A 122 -13.37 -2.18 23.05
C ARG A 122 -13.77 -0.98 23.90
N ARG A 123 -12.87 -0.02 24.07
CA ARG A 123 -13.11 1.22 24.85
C ARG A 123 -13.83 2.30 24.06
N ASN A 124 -13.96 2.15 22.75
CA ASN A 124 -14.60 3.14 21.90
C ASN A 124 -16.12 3.07 22.07
N GLU A 125 -16.75 4.19 22.47
CA GLU A 125 -18.19 4.30 22.76
C GLU A 125 -19.08 3.93 21.55
N TRP A 126 -18.62 4.17 20.32
CA TRP A 126 -19.37 3.90 19.09
C TRP A 126 -19.23 2.46 18.61
N LEU A 127 -18.25 1.72 19.11
CA LEU A 127 -17.92 0.35 18.66
C LEU A 127 -18.23 -0.69 19.73
N HIS A 128 -18.94 -0.29 20.80
CA HIS A 128 -19.32 -1.21 21.87
C HIS A 128 -20.17 -2.37 21.33
N TRP A 129 -19.90 -3.55 21.81
CA TRP A 129 -20.67 -4.77 21.50
C TRP A 129 -20.64 -5.72 22.69
N GLU A 130 -21.72 -6.50 22.87
CA GLU A 130 -21.81 -7.52 23.88
C GLU A 130 -21.47 -8.91 23.31
N LEU A 131 -21.01 -9.82 24.17
CA LEU A 131 -20.70 -11.20 23.77
C LEU A 131 -21.91 -11.93 23.17
N SER A 132 -23.12 -11.57 23.61
CA SER A 132 -24.39 -12.07 23.08
C SER A 132 -24.66 -11.68 21.63
N GLU A 133 -24.02 -10.60 21.17
CA GLU A 133 -24.19 -10.05 19.81
C GLU A 133 -23.18 -10.63 18.80
N ILE A 134 -22.27 -11.52 19.21
CA ILE A 134 -21.27 -12.15 18.34
C ILE A 134 -21.93 -13.24 17.48
N ARG A 135 -22.93 -12.88 16.69
CA ARG A 135 -23.44 -13.76 15.65
C ARG A 135 -22.97 -13.29 14.28
N PRO A 136 -22.50 -14.21 13.42
CA PRO A 136 -22.11 -13.83 12.06
C PRO A 136 -23.37 -13.40 11.30
N ASP A 137 -23.36 -12.16 10.81
CA ASP A 137 -24.35 -11.66 9.88
C ASP A 137 -23.81 -11.84 8.45
N THR A 138 -24.35 -12.84 7.78
CA THR A 138 -23.91 -13.22 6.43
C THR A 138 -24.12 -12.11 5.43
N ALA A 139 -25.16 -11.28 5.58
CA ALA A 139 -25.43 -10.17 4.67
C ALA A 139 -24.37 -9.08 4.78
N ILE A 140 -23.96 -8.73 6.00
CA ILE A 140 -22.88 -7.76 6.25
C ILE A 140 -21.54 -8.31 5.77
N LEU A 141 -21.23 -9.57 6.07
CA LEU A 141 -19.99 -10.21 5.65
C LEU A 141 -19.89 -10.32 4.13
N GLU A 142 -21.00 -10.65 3.45
CA GLU A 142 -21.06 -10.67 1.99
C GLU A 142 -20.82 -9.27 1.39
N GLN A 143 -21.41 -8.23 1.97
CA GLN A 143 -21.19 -6.86 1.54
C GLN A 143 -19.72 -6.44 1.72
N CYS A 144 -19.10 -6.78 2.86
CA CYS A 144 -17.68 -6.58 3.07
C CYS A 144 -16.83 -7.34 2.04
N GLY A 145 -17.17 -8.58 1.75
CA GLY A 145 -16.51 -9.39 0.72
C GLY A 145 -16.60 -8.77 -0.67
N ARG A 146 -17.76 -8.26 -1.06
CA ARG A 146 -17.96 -7.56 -2.35
C ARG A 146 -17.07 -6.34 -2.54
N VAL A 147 -16.73 -5.65 -1.45
CA VAL A 147 -15.82 -4.50 -1.46
C VAL A 147 -14.36 -4.97 -1.38
N ALA A 148 -14.07 -5.98 -0.56
CA ALA A 148 -12.71 -6.46 -0.31
C ALA A 148 -12.12 -7.25 -1.48
N LEU A 149 -12.92 -8.09 -2.16
CA LEU A 149 -12.42 -8.92 -3.26
C LEU A 149 -11.79 -8.14 -4.42
N PRO A 150 -12.38 -7.04 -4.93
CA PRO A 150 -11.73 -6.24 -5.95
C PRO A 150 -10.42 -5.60 -5.45
N VAL A 151 -10.35 -5.17 -4.19
CA VAL A 151 -9.13 -4.61 -3.60
C VAL A 151 -8.03 -5.68 -3.50
N LEU A 152 -8.39 -6.90 -3.10
CA LEU A 152 -7.48 -8.04 -3.12
C LEU A 152 -7.00 -8.33 -4.55
N GLY A 153 -7.91 -8.33 -5.51
CA GLY A 153 -7.58 -8.46 -6.94
C GLY A 153 -6.60 -7.38 -7.40
N THR A 154 -6.82 -6.11 -7.03
CA THR A 154 -5.89 -5.01 -7.32
C THR A 154 -4.50 -5.32 -6.74
N SER A 155 -4.43 -5.73 -5.48
CA SER A 155 -3.15 -6.01 -4.81
C SER A 155 -2.39 -7.16 -5.47
N ILE A 156 -3.07 -8.26 -5.81
CA ILE A 156 -2.46 -9.40 -6.50
C ILE A 156 -1.98 -8.99 -7.89
N THR A 157 -2.83 -8.33 -8.67
CA THR A 157 -2.52 -7.92 -10.04
C THR A 157 -1.36 -6.93 -10.08
N SER A 158 -1.32 -5.97 -9.14
CA SER A 158 -0.23 -5.02 -9.02
C SER A 158 1.08 -5.68 -8.58
N CYS A 159 1.05 -6.58 -7.60
CA CYS A 159 2.22 -7.32 -7.15
C CYS A 159 2.84 -8.15 -8.27
N LEU A 160 2.01 -8.90 -9.02
CA LEU A 160 2.45 -9.63 -10.20
C LEU A 160 3.00 -8.69 -11.28
N GLY A 161 2.33 -7.55 -11.49
CA GLY A 161 2.75 -6.54 -12.43
C GLY A 161 4.13 -5.96 -12.08
N TYR A 162 4.37 -5.60 -10.83
CA TYR A 162 5.69 -5.14 -10.38
C TYR A 162 6.78 -6.21 -10.54
N THR A 163 6.46 -7.48 -10.30
CA THR A 163 7.40 -8.60 -10.50
C THR A 163 7.79 -8.75 -11.98
N VAL A 164 6.80 -8.70 -12.88
CA VAL A 164 7.04 -8.76 -14.33
C VAL A 164 7.83 -7.54 -14.81
N PHE A 165 7.47 -6.36 -14.33
CA PHE A 165 8.15 -5.11 -14.65
C PHE A 165 9.62 -5.15 -14.22
N ALA A 166 9.93 -5.57 -12.99
CA ALA A 166 11.28 -5.76 -12.51
C ALA A 166 12.05 -6.78 -13.34
N GLY A 167 11.40 -7.88 -13.75
CA GLY A 167 11.98 -8.89 -14.65
C GLY A 167 12.35 -8.33 -16.03
N LEU A 168 11.53 -7.44 -16.59
CA LEU A 168 11.86 -6.77 -17.87
C LEU A 168 13.07 -5.86 -17.74
N VAL A 169 13.15 -5.09 -16.64
CA VAL A 169 14.30 -4.19 -16.39
C VAL A 169 15.57 -4.98 -16.07
N SER A 170 15.50 -6.08 -15.34
CA SER A 170 16.66 -6.92 -15.02
C SER A 170 17.35 -7.48 -16.28
N GLY A 171 16.59 -7.71 -17.34
CA GLY A 171 17.11 -8.11 -18.63
C GLY A 171 17.90 -7.05 -19.39
N MET A 172 17.93 -5.80 -18.92
CA MET A 172 18.70 -4.71 -19.53
C MET A 172 20.16 -4.61 -19.05
N GLY A 173 20.51 -5.37 -18.00
CA GLY A 173 21.86 -5.40 -17.43
C GLY A 173 21.92 -5.01 -15.96
N THR A 174 22.96 -5.46 -15.29
CA THR A 174 23.10 -5.34 -13.83
C THR A 174 23.16 -3.91 -13.32
N THR A 175 23.92 -3.04 -14.01
CA THR A 175 24.06 -1.62 -13.65
C THR A 175 22.72 -0.87 -13.79
N ILE A 176 21.99 -1.15 -14.88
CA ILE A 176 20.68 -0.55 -15.15
C ILE A 176 19.66 -1.02 -14.11
N PHE A 177 19.64 -2.32 -13.83
CA PHE A 177 18.74 -2.88 -12.82
C PHE A 177 19.03 -2.36 -11.41
N ALA A 178 20.33 -2.22 -11.05
CA ALA A 178 20.73 -1.63 -9.78
C ALA A 178 20.26 -0.17 -9.65
N ALA A 179 20.49 0.65 -10.69
CA ALA A 179 20.03 2.03 -10.72
C ALA A 179 18.50 2.14 -10.59
N HIS A 180 17.76 1.29 -11.33
CA HIS A 180 16.31 1.24 -11.24
C HIS A 180 15.83 0.85 -9.84
N SER A 181 16.34 -0.23 -9.27
CA SER A 181 15.90 -0.73 -7.97
C SER A 181 16.16 0.25 -6.84
N ILE A 182 17.34 0.88 -6.84
CA ILE A 182 17.69 1.89 -5.85
C ILE A 182 16.84 3.15 -6.03
N ALA A 183 16.63 3.61 -7.27
CA ALA A 183 15.82 4.78 -7.55
C ALA A 183 14.35 4.57 -7.12
N VAL A 184 13.77 3.39 -7.39
CA VAL A 184 12.42 3.04 -6.91
C VAL A 184 12.34 3.05 -5.39
N THR A 185 13.32 2.48 -4.69
CA THR A 185 13.37 2.49 -3.21
C THR A 185 13.47 3.92 -2.67
N ALA A 186 14.26 4.78 -3.31
CA ALA A 186 14.37 6.18 -2.92
C ALA A 186 13.07 6.96 -3.18
N GLU A 187 12.38 6.68 -4.29
CA GLU A 187 11.10 7.27 -4.67
C GLU A 187 9.97 6.87 -3.71
N GLU A 188 9.97 5.63 -3.19
CA GLU A 188 8.95 5.14 -2.24
C GLU A 188 8.80 6.07 -1.02
N ILE A 189 9.87 6.70 -0.55
CA ILE A 189 9.83 7.65 0.57
C ILE A 189 8.84 8.80 0.28
N PHE A 190 8.77 9.24 -0.98
CA PHE A 190 7.91 10.33 -1.41
C PHE A 190 6.46 9.91 -1.68
N TYR A 191 6.21 8.62 -1.90
CA TYR A 191 4.86 8.06 -2.07
C TYR A 191 4.12 7.84 -0.75
N ILE A 192 4.82 7.57 0.35
CA ILE A 192 4.22 7.25 1.66
C ILE A 192 3.16 8.27 2.08
N PRO A 193 3.39 9.60 2.00
CA PRO A 193 2.36 10.57 2.34
C PRO A 193 1.09 10.44 1.47
N GLY A 194 1.23 10.13 0.18
CA GLY A 194 0.11 9.90 -0.74
C GLY A 194 -0.82 8.78 -0.26
N TYR A 195 -0.27 7.66 0.20
CA TYR A 195 -1.04 6.55 0.78
C TYR A 195 -1.76 6.96 2.08
N GLY A 196 -1.15 7.84 2.87
CA GLY A 196 -1.79 8.46 4.04
C GLY A 196 -3.04 9.26 3.65
N PHE A 197 -2.92 10.11 2.62
CA PHE A 197 -4.04 10.89 2.09
C PHE A 197 -5.12 10.01 1.47
N ARG A 198 -4.78 8.93 0.76
CA ARG A 198 -5.75 7.95 0.28
C ARG A 198 -6.61 7.39 1.41
N THR A 199 -5.98 6.96 2.48
CA THR A 199 -6.66 6.38 3.65
C THR A 199 -7.55 7.40 4.34
N ALA A 200 -7.05 8.62 4.54
CA ALA A 200 -7.82 9.72 5.13
C ALA A 200 -9.04 10.09 4.27
N THR A 201 -8.83 10.24 2.96
CA THR A 201 -9.88 10.56 1.99
C THR A 201 -10.95 9.48 1.97
N SER A 202 -10.57 8.20 1.91
CA SER A 202 -11.48 7.07 1.94
C SER A 202 -12.36 7.10 3.20
N THR A 203 -11.76 7.35 4.36
CA THR A 203 -12.49 7.45 5.64
C THR A 203 -13.48 8.63 5.65
N LEU A 204 -13.05 9.82 5.21
CA LEU A 204 -13.88 11.03 5.21
C LEU A 204 -15.03 10.93 4.20
N VAL A 205 -14.77 10.35 3.03
CA VAL A 205 -15.79 10.08 2.00
C VAL A 205 -16.80 9.07 2.51
N GLY A 206 -16.35 7.94 3.09
CA GLY A 206 -17.24 6.94 3.69
C GLY A 206 -18.12 7.52 4.80
N ASN A 207 -17.57 8.37 5.67
CA ASN A 207 -18.34 9.08 6.70
C ASN A 207 -19.37 10.07 6.11
N SER A 208 -19.04 10.71 5.00
CA SER A 208 -19.96 11.65 4.35
C SER A 208 -21.11 10.90 3.66
N LEU A 209 -20.81 9.73 3.11
CA LEU A 209 -21.77 8.81 2.51
C LEU A 209 -22.74 8.26 3.57
N GLY A 210 -22.21 7.73 4.68
CA GLY A 210 -23.02 7.22 5.79
C GLY A 210 -23.95 8.27 6.40
N GLY A 211 -23.49 9.53 6.47
CA GLY A 211 -24.28 10.68 6.89
C GLY A 211 -25.22 11.24 5.81
N ARG A 212 -25.28 10.67 4.60
CA ARG A 212 -26.08 11.15 3.45
C ARG A 212 -25.92 12.65 3.18
N ASN A 213 -24.72 13.20 3.40
CA ASN A 213 -24.45 14.64 3.26
C ASN A 213 -23.66 14.91 1.99
N ARG A 214 -24.38 15.29 0.92
CA ARG A 214 -23.82 15.57 -0.41
C ARG A 214 -22.83 16.75 -0.40
N ASP A 215 -23.17 17.82 0.32
CA ASP A 215 -22.30 19.00 0.36
C ASP A 215 -20.98 18.70 1.08
N LYS A 216 -21.04 17.93 2.16
CA LYS A 216 -19.85 17.46 2.87
C LYS A 216 -19.00 16.57 1.99
N PHE A 217 -19.61 15.60 1.28
CA PHE A 217 -18.92 14.74 0.32
C PHE A 217 -18.18 15.56 -0.73
N ARG A 218 -18.86 16.52 -1.36
CA ARG A 218 -18.26 17.39 -2.37
C ARG A 218 -17.08 18.19 -1.82
N LYS A 219 -17.25 18.85 -0.67
CA LYS A 219 -16.19 19.63 -0.02
C LYS A 219 -14.99 18.75 0.33
N VAL A 220 -15.22 17.62 0.97
CA VAL A 220 -14.16 16.67 1.33
C VAL A 220 -13.40 16.21 0.09
N SER A 221 -14.08 15.79 -0.97
CA SER A 221 -13.44 15.30 -2.19
C SER A 221 -12.57 16.38 -2.84
N ILE A 222 -13.09 17.62 -2.98
CA ILE A 222 -12.33 18.72 -3.58
C ILE A 222 -11.11 19.10 -2.73
N ILE A 223 -11.31 19.25 -1.42
CA ILE A 223 -10.22 19.62 -0.51
C ILE A 223 -9.14 18.53 -0.50
N SER A 224 -9.53 17.24 -0.45
CA SER A 224 -8.57 16.13 -0.49
C SER A 224 -7.74 16.14 -1.78
N VAL A 225 -8.38 16.40 -2.93
CA VAL A 225 -7.65 16.50 -4.21
C VAL A 225 -6.66 17.65 -4.17
N ILE A 226 -7.10 18.85 -3.79
CA ILE A 226 -6.23 20.04 -3.77
C ILE A 226 -5.05 19.84 -2.83
N VAL A 227 -5.29 19.39 -1.59
CA VAL A 227 -4.24 19.20 -0.59
C VAL A 227 -3.25 18.12 -1.00
N THR A 228 -3.75 16.99 -1.51
CA THR A 228 -2.89 15.89 -1.93
C THR A 228 -2.03 16.31 -3.13
N VAL A 229 -2.62 16.93 -4.15
CA VAL A 229 -1.88 17.39 -5.32
C VAL A 229 -0.84 18.46 -4.96
N ALA A 230 -1.22 19.44 -4.13
CA ALA A 230 -0.28 20.46 -3.66
C ALA A 230 0.91 19.84 -2.91
N MET A 231 0.64 18.88 -2.02
CA MET A 231 1.71 18.17 -1.30
C MET A 231 2.59 17.36 -2.25
N MET A 232 2.01 16.65 -3.22
CA MET A 232 2.78 15.86 -4.18
C MET A 232 3.59 16.77 -5.13
N CYS A 233 3.11 17.98 -5.46
CA CYS A 233 3.93 18.98 -6.15
C CYS A 233 5.16 19.37 -5.31
N VAL A 234 4.99 19.62 -4.03
CA VAL A 234 6.11 19.93 -3.12
C VAL A 234 7.08 18.74 -3.05
N ASN A 235 6.56 17.52 -2.89
CA ASN A 235 7.36 16.31 -2.89
C ASN A 235 8.14 16.15 -4.21
N GLY A 236 7.51 16.39 -5.35
CA GLY A 236 8.17 16.35 -6.66
C GLY A 236 9.33 17.36 -6.76
N VAL A 237 9.15 18.58 -6.27
CA VAL A 237 10.24 19.57 -6.23
C VAL A 237 11.38 19.09 -5.32
N ILE A 238 11.06 18.59 -4.13
CA ILE A 238 12.09 18.07 -3.20
C ILE A 238 12.82 16.88 -3.82
N LEU A 239 12.09 15.93 -4.43
CA LEU A 239 12.66 14.77 -5.11
C LEU A 239 13.60 15.19 -6.24
N TYR A 240 13.18 16.14 -7.07
CA TYR A 240 13.98 16.66 -8.18
C TYR A 240 15.31 17.27 -7.68
N LEU A 241 15.25 18.12 -6.66
CA LEU A 241 16.42 18.80 -6.11
C LEU A 241 17.34 17.86 -5.33
N SER A 242 16.78 16.87 -4.63
CA SER A 242 17.53 15.95 -3.78
C SER A 242 18.00 14.67 -4.50
N ALA A 243 17.69 14.47 -5.77
CA ALA A 243 17.91 13.22 -6.50
C ALA A 243 19.36 12.71 -6.41
N ASN A 244 20.36 13.56 -6.59
CA ASN A 244 21.78 13.17 -6.47
C ASN A 244 22.15 12.78 -5.04
N ILE A 245 21.70 13.55 -4.06
CA ILE A 245 21.98 13.31 -2.64
C ILE A 245 21.35 11.97 -2.23
N LEU A 246 20.09 11.73 -2.60
CA LEU A 246 19.40 10.49 -2.31
C LEU A 246 20.14 9.29 -2.89
N MET A 247 20.49 9.33 -4.18
CA MET A 247 21.20 8.21 -4.80
C MET A 247 22.56 7.96 -4.17
N SER A 248 23.30 8.99 -3.79
CA SER A 248 24.61 8.85 -3.13
C SER A 248 24.54 8.19 -1.75
N PHE A 249 23.39 8.29 -1.06
CA PHE A 249 23.19 7.57 0.22
C PHE A 249 23.02 6.06 0.03
N PHE A 250 22.45 5.64 -1.11
CA PHE A 250 22.13 4.23 -1.34
C PHE A 250 23.21 3.46 -2.08
N THR A 251 24.09 4.14 -2.83
CA THR A 251 25.12 3.47 -3.61
C THR A 251 26.42 4.26 -3.70
N PRO A 252 27.59 3.59 -3.53
CA PRO A 252 28.90 4.20 -3.78
C PRO A 252 29.26 4.25 -5.27
N SER A 253 28.54 3.54 -6.15
CA SER A 253 28.82 3.51 -7.58
C SER A 253 28.30 4.77 -8.26
N GLN A 254 29.21 5.61 -8.74
CA GLN A 254 28.86 6.87 -9.42
C GLN A 254 27.98 6.65 -10.65
N ALA A 255 28.27 5.61 -11.46
CA ALA A 255 27.50 5.29 -12.65
C ALA A 255 26.05 4.92 -12.33
N VAL A 256 25.83 4.18 -11.24
CA VAL A 256 24.48 3.80 -10.74
C VAL A 256 23.79 5.03 -10.16
N ALA A 257 24.52 5.86 -9.42
CA ALA A 257 23.98 7.06 -8.80
C ALA A 257 23.51 8.08 -9.83
N ASP A 258 24.32 8.36 -10.85
CA ASP A 258 24.00 9.33 -11.89
C ASP A 258 22.77 8.87 -12.71
N LEU A 259 22.74 7.60 -13.12
CA LEU A 259 21.62 7.04 -13.86
C LEU A 259 20.32 7.06 -13.03
N GLY A 260 20.40 6.66 -11.76
CA GLY A 260 19.25 6.69 -10.86
C GLY A 260 18.75 8.10 -10.57
N ALA A 261 19.66 9.08 -10.39
CA ALA A 261 19.31 10.48 -10.18
C ALA A 261 18.59 11.08 -11.40
N ASP A 262 18.99 10.72 -12.61
CA ASP A 262 18.29 11.13 -13.83
C ASP A 262 16.86 10.57 -13.88
N MET A 263 16.67 9.31 -13.43
CA MET A 263 15.34 8.69 -13.35
C MET A 263 14.47 9.37 -12.29
N LEU A 264 15.02 9.66 -11.11
CA LEU A 264 14.31 10.40 -10.06
C LEU A 264 13.88 11.80 -10.52
N ARG A 265 14.73 12.50 -11.24
CA ARG A 265 14.34 13.80 -11.83
C ARG A 265 13.23 13.67 -12.86
N LEU A 266 13.27 12.63 -13.68
CA LEU A 266 12.24 12.37 -14.67
C LEU A 266 10.89 12.11 -14.02
N VAL A 267 10.84 11.24 -13.01
CA VAL A 267 9.59 10.87 -12.33
C VAL A 267 9.04 11.98 -11.44
N ALA A 268 9.87 12.86 -10.93
CA ALA A 268 9.45 14.00 -10.11
C ALA A 268 8.35 14.85 -10.77
N PHE A 269 8.34 14.95 -12.11
CA PHE A 269 7.27 15.61 -12.85
C PHE A 269 5.95 14.85 -12.85
N SER A 270 5.95 13.56 -12.55
CA SER A 270 4.74 12.75 -12.48
C SER A 270 4.08 12.73 -11.09
N GLU A 271 4.74 13.25 -10.06
CA GLU A 271 4.23 13.28 -8.69
C GLU A 271 2.83 13.92 -8.54
N PRO A 272 2.50 15.03 -9.21
CA PRO A 272 1.16 15.60 -9.18
C PRO A 272 0.10 14.64 -9.74
N PHE A 273 0.42 13.90 -10.81
CA PHE A 273 -0.48 12.91 -11.41
C PHE A 273 -0.66 11.70 -10.49
N PHE A 274 0.41 11.26 -9.83
CA PHE A 274 0.32 10.26 -8.77
C PHE A 274 -0.60 10.75 -7.64
N GLY A 275 -0.48 12.02 -7.23
CA GLY A 275 -1.36 12.64 -6.26
C GLY A 275 -2.84 12.59 -6.65
N ILE A 276 -3.15 12.90 -7.91
CA ILE A 276 -4.52 12.79 -8.43
C ILE A 276 -4.99 11.34 -8.39
N MET A 277 -4.19 10.42 -8.90
CA MET A 277 -4.52 9.00 -8.97
C MET A 277 -4.81 8.44 -7.57
N ILE A 278 -3.90 8.63 -6.62
CA ILE A 278 -3.99 8.03 -5.28
C ILE A 278 -5.16 8.58 -4.46
N VAL A 279 -5.46 9.88 -4.56
CA VAL A 279 -6.59 10.50 -3.84
C VAL A 279 -7.92 10.08 -4.47
N MET A 280 -7.99 9.99 -5.78
CA MET A 280 -9.19 9.51 -6.48
C MET A 280 -9.48 8.05 -6.15
N GLU A 281 -8.46 7.19 -6.12
CA GLU A 281 -8.60 5.81 -5.61
C GLU A 281 -9.20 5.80 -4.20
N GLY A 282 -8.72 6.69 -3.31
CA GLY A 282 -9.28 6.88 -1.98
C GLY A 282 -10.77 7.26 -1.97
N ILE A 283 -11.19 8.13 -2.90
CA ILE A 283 -12.61 8.50 -3.07
C ILE A 283 -13.43 7.27 -3.48
N PHE A 284 -12.97 6.50 -4.47
CA PHE A 284 -13.67 5.29 -4.93
C PHE A 284 -13.75 4.21 -3.84
N TYR A 285 -12.70 4.05 -3.05
CA TYR A 285 -12.71 3.14 -1.89
C TYR A 285 -13.69 3.59 -0.81
N GLY A 286 -13.74 4.90 -0.52
CA GLY A 286 -14.69 5.47 0.43
C GLY A 286 -16.16 5.33 -0.01
N LEU A 287 -16.42 5.31 -1.31
CA LEU A 287 -17.73 5.05 -1.91
C LEU A 287 -18.09 3.57 -1.97
N GLY A 288 -17.15 2.67 -1.66
CA GLY A 288 -17.32 1.23 -1.83
C GLY A 288 -17.29 0.76 -3.29
N ASN A 289 -16.95 1.64 -4.24
CA ASN A 289 -16.85 1.29 -5.67
C ASN A 289 -15.44 0.79 -6.03
N THR A 290 -15.02 -0.26 -5.35
CA THR A 290 -13.69 -0.86 -5.50
C THR A 290 -13.51 -1.60 -6.83
N ARG A 291 -14.61 -2.02 -7.48
CA ARG A 291 -14.56 -2.67 -8.81
C ARG A 291 -14.02 -1.75 -9.88
N TYR A 292 -14.44 -0.48 -9.88
CA TYR A 292 -13.93 0.49 -10.84
C TYR A 292 -12.44 0.73 -10.65
N ALA A 293 -12.02 0.90 -9.39
CA ALA A 293 -10.60 1.05 -9.06
C ALA A 293 -9.78 -0.15 -9.53
N PHE A 294 -10.27 -1.39 -9.29
CA PHE A 294 -9.63 -2.61 -9.78
C PHE A 294 -9.45 -2.63 -11.30
N ILE A 295 -10.50 -2.25 -12.05
CA ILE A 295 -10.42 -2.24 -13.51
C ILE A 295 -9.41 -1.22 -14.00
N VAL A 296 -9.41 0.00 -13.46
CA VAL A 296 -8.47 1.07 -13.84
C VAL A 296 -7.04 0.67 -13.53
N GLU A 297 -6.79 0.18 -12.31
CA GLU A 297 -5.46 -0.25 -11.87
C GLU A 297 -4.93 -1.40 -12.73
N THR A 298 -5.73 -2.43 -12.95
CA THR A 298 -5.35 -3.61 -13.74
C THR A 298 -5.09 -3.24 -15.21
N PHE A 299 -6.02 -2.49 -15.81
CA PHE A 299 -5.88 -2.08 -17.21
C PHE A 299 -4.62 -1.23 -17.41
N SER A 300 -4.40 -0.24 -16.57
CA SER A 300 -3.27 0.66 -16.71
C SER A 300 -1.94 -0.06 -16.44
N MET A 301 -1.86 -0.87 -15.38
CA MET A 301 -0.65 -1.64 -15.05
C MET A 301 -0.24 -2.59 -16.17
N TRP A 302 -1.17 -3.39 -16.69
CA TRP A 302 -0.87 -4.40 -17.70
C TRP A 302 -0.89 -3.85 -19.13
N GLY A 303 -1.86 -2.97 -19.45
CA GLY A 303 -2.04 -2.41 -20.80
C GLY A 303 -1.09 -1.26 -21.11
N ILE A 304 -0.67 -0.48 -20.11
CA ILE A 304 0.22 0.66 -20.30
C ILE A 304 1.62 0.33 -19.77
N ARG A 305 1.79 0.14 -18.46
CA ARG A 305 3.13 -0.01 -17.89
C ARG A 305 3.86 -1.23 -18.44
N ILE A 306 3.28 -2.43 -18.35
CA ILE A 306 3.95 -3.67 -18.74
C ILE A 306 4.06 -3.80 -20.27
N LEU A 307 2.95 -3.59 -20.99
CA LEU A 307 2.94 -3.75 -22.44
C LEU A 307 3.90 -2.76 -23.13
N LEU A 308 3.84 -1.47 -22.76
CA LEU A 308 4.76 -0.48 -23.35
C LEU A 308 6.20 -0.74 -22.94
N THR A 309 6.47 -1.12 -21.69
CA THR A 309 7.83 -1.48 -21.25
C THR A 309 8.35 -2.70 -22.02
N PHE A 310 7.52 -3.72 -22.24
CA PHE A 310 7.92 -4.86 -23.06
C PHE A 310 8.28 -4.43 -24.49
N LEU A 311 7.46 -3.59 -25.11
CA LEU A 311 7.74 -3.06 -26.45
C LEU A 311 9.02 -2.22 -26.46
N CYS A 312 9.20 -1.31 -25.49
CA CYS A 312 10.40 -0.47 -25.39
C CYS A 312 11.68 -1.30 -25.23
N VAL A 313 11.67 -2.29 -24.34
CA VAL A 313 12.88 -3.08 -24.00
C VAL A 313 13.14 -4.19 -25.01
N LYS A 314 12.12 -4.98 -25.39
CA LYS A 314 12.31 -6.21 -26.18
C LYS A 314 12.17 -6.01 -27.68
N VAL A 315 11.37 -5.02 -28.12
CA VAL A 315 11.12 -4.79 -29.54
C VAL A 315 11.98 -3.65 -30.07
N TRP A 316 12.04 -2.54 -29.34
CA TRP A 316 12.74 -1.33 -29.80
C TRP A 316 14.12 -1.16 -29.19
N GLY A 317 14.52 -1.93 -28.19
CA GLY A 317 15.84 -1.87 -27.57
C GLY A 317 16.16 -0.50 -26.94
N LEU A 318 15.14 0.17 -26.38
CA LEU A 318 15.28 1.49 -25.79
C LEU A 318 15.89 1.41 -24.38
N ASP A 319 16.37 2.55 -23.91
CA ASP A 319 17.05 2.71 -22.62
C ASP A 319 16.10 2.76 -21.39
N LEU A 320 16.68 2.89 -20.20
CA LEU A 320 15.94 2.98 -18.94
C LEU A 320 15.01 4.20 -18.89
N ARG A 321 15.32 5.30 -19.57
CA ARG A 321 14.45 6.47 -19.62
C ARG A 321 13.10 6.14 -20.24
N ALA A 322 13.09 5.35 -21.33
CA ALA A 322 11.85 4.90 -21.96
C ALA A 322 10.99 4.06 -20.99
N VAL A 323 11.61 3.20 -20.20
CA VAL A 323 10.91 2.39 -19.17
C VAL A 323 10.25 3.29 -18.13
N TRP A 324 10.96 4.30 -17.63
CA TRP A 324 10.41 5.24 -16.66
C TRP A 324 9.30 6.13 -17.26
N LEU A 325 9.40 6.48 -18.54
CA LEU A 325 8.32 7.15 -19.25
C LEU A 325 7.05 6.27 -19.36
N CYS A 326 7.20 4.94 -19.53
CA CYS A 326 6.06 4.01 -19.45
C CYS A 326 5.42 4.01 -18.06
N MET A 327 6.22 4.10 -17.00
CA MET A 327 5.74 4.21 -15.61
C MET A 327 4.97 5.53 -15.39
N ILE A 328 5.49 6.65 -15.91
CA ILE A 328 4.83 7.95 -15.87
C ILE A 328 3.52 7.92 -16.67
N ALA A 329 3.52 7.32 -17.86
CA ALA A 329 2.33 7.15 -18.69
C ALA A 329 1.24 6.35 -17.98
N ASP A 330 1.60 5.30 -17.22
CA ASP A 330 0.68 4.55 -16.37
C ASP A 330 0.06 5.46 -15.29
N ASN A 331 0.85 6.25 -14.56
CA ASN A 331 0.34 7.16 -13.54
C ASN A 331 -0.61 8.22 -14.13
N VAL A 332 -0.25 8.80 -15.28
CA VAL A 332 -1.09 9.77 -15.99
C VAL A 332 -2.38 9.11 -16.48
N CYS A 333 -2.30 7.92 -17.08
CA CYS A 333 -3.46 7.17 -17.53
C CYS A 333 -4.44 6.90 -16.39
N LYS A 334 -3.95 6.42 -15.25
CA LYS A 334 -4.77 6.20 -14.04
C LYS A 334 -5.43 7.50 -13.57
N ALA A 335 -4.66 8.58 -13.48
CA ALA A 335 -5.20 9.88 -13.08
C ALA A 335 -6.35 10.34 -13.99
N VAL A 336 -6.18 10.20 -15.31
CA VAL A 336 -7.21 10.54 -16.30
C VAL A 336 -8.42 9.62 -16.16
N LEU A 337 -8.23 8.30 -16.13
CA LEU A 337 -9.32 7.32 -16.03
C LEU A 337 -10.13 7.50 -14.75
N PHE A 338 -9.51 7.81 -13.63
CA PHE A 338 -10.21 8.12 -12.39
C PHE A 338 -10.94 9.47 -12.42
N ALA A 339 -10.42 10.47 -13.15
CA ALA A 339 -11.04 11.78 -13.24
C ALA A 339 -12.29 11.81 -14.16
N ILE A 340 -12.29 11.05 -15.27
CA ILE A 340 -13.38 11.03 -16.26
C ILE A 340 -14.77 10.84 -15.63
N PRO A 341 -15.02 9.84 -14.79
CA PRO A 341 -16.35 9.62 -14.23
C PRO A 341 -16.84 10.74 -13.31
N VAL A 342 -15.89 11.42 -12.64
CA VAL A 342 -16.21 12.55 -11.75
C VAL A 342 -16.49 13.82 -12.54
N MET A 343 -15.86 14.00 -13.70
CA MET A 343 -16.04 15.16 -14.57
C MET A 343 -17.30 15.08 -15.42
N THR A 344 -17.77 13.87 -15.76
CA THR A 344 -18.93 13.69 -16.65
C THR A 344 -20.25 13.60 -15.87
N PRO A 345 -21.36 14.26 -16.32
CA PRO A 345 -22.66 14.15 -15.66
C PRO A 345 -23.20 12.72 -15.61
N LYS A 346 -23.03 11.97 -16.71
CA LYS A 346 -23.44 10.55 -16.81
C LYS A 346 -22.59 9.64 -15.89
N GLY A 347 -21.31 9.96 -15.72
CA GLY A 347 -20.43 9.23 -14.81
C GLY A 347 -20.84 9.47 -13.36
N ARG A 348 -21.13 10.73 -12.99
CA ARG A 348 -21.58 11.08 -11.64
C ARG A 348 -22.86 10.34 -11.26
N SER A 349 -23.87 10.30 -12.13
CA SER A 349 -25.13 9.60 -11.84
C SER A 349 -24.97 8.08 -11.70
N LYS A 350 -24.02 7.47 -12.39
CA LYS A 350 -23.75 6.03 -12.29
C LYS A 350 -22.87 5.66 -11.09
N LEU A 351 -21.91 6.51 -10.76
CA LEU A 351 -20.94 6.23 -9.69
C LEU A 351 -21.43 6.69 -8.32
N PHE A 352 -22.31 7.68 -8.30
CA PHE A 352 -22.88 8.27 -7.10
C PHE A 352 -24.41 8.20 -7.09
N PRO A 353 -25.00 7.00 -7.26
CA PRO A 353 -26.47 6.88 -7.33
C PRO A 353 -27.16 7.26 -6.01
N GLN A 354 -26.38 7.39 -4.93
CA GLN A 354 -26.87 7.75 -3.60
C GLN A 354 -26.87 9.26 -3.35
N PHE A 355 -26.39 10.06 -4.29
CA PHE A 355 -26.35 11.51 -4.33
C PHE A 355 -27.02 12.02 -5.60
#